data_d098c7d1b190dfee57a82648577293e3
#
_entry.id   d098c7d1b190dfee57a82648577293e3
#
_cell.length_a   1.000
_cell.length_b   1.000
_cell.length_c   1.000
_cell.angle_alpha   90.00
_cell.angle_beta   90.00
_cell.angle_gamma   90.00
#
_symmetry.space_group_name_H-M   'P 1'
#
loop_
_entity.id
_entity.type
_entity.pdbx_description
1 polymer ?
#
loop_
_entity_poly.entity_id
_entity_poly.type
_entity_poly.pdbx_seq_one_letter_code
_entity_poly.pdbx_strand_id
1 'polypeptide(L)'
;HPGVDFAAPRGTNVFVTAPGRVISVKRTTLQAGYGNYIDVNHGNGFITRYAHLDEIKVVNGQHLVKGKIIGTVGSSGGSIAPHLHYEVIRNGEPVDPAHYLLEGLTSEQHNALLNLSGIQNQSLD
;
A
#
# COMPACT_ATOMS: atom_id res chain seq x y z
N HIS A 1 -9.54 -6.36 -8.11
CA HIS A 1 -9.29 -5.06 -7.49
C HIS A 1 -8.44 -4.19 -8.41
N PRO A 2 -8.66 -2.88 -8.45
CA PRO A 2 -7.72 -1.98 -9.09
C PRO A 2 -6.40 -1.96 -8.33
N GLY A 3 -5.33 -1.52 -8.97
CA GLY A 3 -4.03 -1.41 -8.33
C GLY A 3 -3.02 -2.41 -8.84
N VAL A 4 -1.94 -2.58 -8.09
CA VAL A 4 -0.88 -3.54 -8.42
C VAL A 4 -0.56 -4.41 -7.22
N ASP A 5 -0.16 -5.64 -7.47
CA ASP A 5 0.24 -6.60 -6.46
C ASP A 5 1.76 -6.80 -6.51
N PHE A 6 2.39 -6.73 -5.33
CA PHE A 6 3.82 -6.97 -5.19
C PHE A 6 4.02 -8.20 -4.30
N ALA A 7 4.42 -9.31 -4.90
CA ALA A 7 4.70 -10.53 -4.16
C ALA A 7 5.90 -10.32 -3.23
N ALA A 8 5.75 -10.68 -1.97
CA ALA A 8 6.82 -10.59 -0.97
C ALA A 8 6.51 -11.55 0.17
N PRO A 9 7.55 -12.03 0.88
CA PRO A 9 7.32 -12.87 2.05
C PRO A 9 6.54 -12.14 3.13
N ARG A 10 5.73 -12.89 3.88
CA ARG A 10 5.06 -12.37 5.06
C ARG A 10 6.09 -11.74 6.01
N GLY A 11 5.79 -10.58 6.55
CA GLY A 11 6.66 -9.86 7.45
C GLY A 11 7.61 -8.88 6.78
N THR A 12 7.66 -8.84 5.43
CA THR A 12 8.44 -7.83 4.71
C THR A 12 7.92 -6.44 5.05
N ASN A 13 8.83 -5.51 5.36
CA ASN A 13 8.43 -4.14 5.69
C ASN A 13 7.78 -3.43 4.51
N VAL A 14 6.71 -2.71 4.79
CA VAL A 14 6.02 -1.85 3.84
C VAL A 14 6.32 -0.40 4.19
N PHE A 15 6.80 0.36 3.21
CA PHE A 15 7.16 1.77 3.38
C PHE A 15 6.08 2.62 2.71
N VAL A 16 5.77 3.77 3.33
CA VAL A 16 4.94 4.76 2.66
C VAL A 16 5.66 5.26 1.41
N THR A 17 4.92 5.41 0.31
CA THR A 17 5.50 5.77 -0.99
C THR A 17 5.77 7.27 -1.14
N ALA A 18 5.15 8.10 -0.31
CA ALA A 18 5.34 9.55 -0.29
C ALA A 18 4.95 10.09 1.09
N PRO A 19 5.43 11.28 1.48
CA PRO A 19 4.98 11.90 2.72
C PRO A 19 3.46 12.12 2.71
N GLY A 20 2.84 12.03 3.87
CA GLY A 20 1.41 12.23 3.98
C GLY A 20 0.91 11.99 5.39
N ARG A 21 -0.40 11.83 5.50
CA ARG A 21 -1.07 11.62 6.78
C ARG A 21 -1.97 10.39 6.70
N VAL A 22 -1.88 9.53 7.69
CA VAL A 22 -2.76 8.35 7.79
C VAL A 22 -4.18 8.83 8.04
N ILE A 23 -5.10 8.45 7.14
CA ILE A 23 -6.51 8.83 7.25
C ILE A 23 -7.42 7.65 7.56
N SER A 24 -6.94 6.42 7.40
CA SER A 24 -7.70 5.22 7.73
C SER A 24 -6.77 4.09 8.10
N VAL A 25 -7.10 3.39 9.18
CA VAL A 25 -6.46 2.15 9.58
C VAL A 25 -7.58 1.14 9.80
N LYS A 26 -7.56 0.06 9.02
CA LYS A 26 -8.60 -0.96 9.09
C LYS A 26 -7.99 -2.30 9.46
N ARG A 27 -8.54 -2.93 10.50
CA ARG A 27 -8.18 -4.29 10.91
C ARG A 27 -9.42 -5.16 10.84
N THR A 28 -9.25 -6.37 10.35
CA THR A 28 -10.36 -7.31 10.25
C THR A 28 -9.85 -8.75 10.31
N THR A 29 -10.69 -9.64 10.79
CA THR A 29 -10.45 -11.08 10.73
C THR A 29 -11.21 -11.74 9.59
N LEU A 30 -11.98 -10.97 8.81
CA LEU A 30 -12.71 -11.49 7.66
C LEU A 30 -11.73 -11.93 6.58
N GLN A 31 -12.01 -13.07 5.95
CA GLN A 31 -11.20 -13.61 4.86
C GLN A 31 -11.76 -13.16 3.51
N ALA A 32 -12.00 -11.86 3.39
CA ALA A 32 -12.55 -11.25 2.19
C ALA A 32 -12.09 -9.80 2.08
N GLY A 33 -12.05 -9.25 0.87
CA GLY A 33 -11.71 -7.86 0.61
C GLY A 33 -10.24 -7.53 0.89
N TYR A 34 -9.99 -6.30 1.27
CA TYR A 34 -8.63 -5.76 1.46
C TYR A 34 -7.92 -6.29 2.72
N GLY A 35 -8.65 -6.92 3.64
CA GLY A 35 -8.08 -7.34 4.91
C GLY A 35 -7.64 -6.15 5.76
N ASN A 36 -6.47 -6.26 6.37
CA ASN A 36 -5.88 -5.14 7.11
C ASN A 36 -5.28 -4.16 6.10
N TYR A 37 -5.72 -2.90 6.15
CA TYR A 37 -5.19 -1.90 5.22
C TYR A 37 -5.03 -0.53 5.85
N ILE A 38 -4.20 0.29 5.20
CA ILE A 38 -3.91 1.66 5.58
C ILE A 38 -4.16 2.56 4.37
N ASP A 39 -4.82 3.69 4.59
CA ASP A 39 -4.93 4.76 3.59
C ASP A 39 -4.13 5.97 4.05
N VAL A 40 -3.35 6.53 3.14
CA VAL A 40 -2.53 7.71 3.38
C VAL A 40 -2.94 8.82 2.42
N ASN A 41 -3.24 9.99 2.96
CA ASN A 41 -3.56 11.19 2.18
C ASN A 41 -2.27 12.00 1.95
N HIS A 42 -1.92 12.20 0.69
CA HIS A 42 -0.72 12.93 0.29
C HIS A 42 -1.01 14.38 -0.13
N GLY A 43 -2.26 14.80 -0.07
CA GLY A 43 -2.69 16.10 -0.59
C GLY A 43 -3.02 16.05 -2.08
N ASN A 44 -3.54 17.17 -2.60
CA ASN A 44 -3.91 17.32 -4.03
C ASN A 44 -4.85 16.22 -4.55
N GLY A 45 -5.67 15.64 -3.66
CA GLY A 45 -6.61 14.59 -4.02
C GLY A 45 -6.01 13.20 -4.11
N PHE A 46 -4.74 13.01 -3.78
CA PHE A 46 -4.07 11.71 -3.84
C PHE A 46 -4.14 10.96 -2.52
N ILE A 47 -4.60 9.72 -2.61
CA ILE A 47 -4.59 8.75 -1.51
C ILE A 47 -3.91 7.48 -2.01
N THR A 48 -3.06 6.88 -1.17
CA THR A 48 -2.51 5.55 -1.45
C THR A 48 -3.04 4.55 -0.43
N ARG A 49 -3.35 3.34 -0.91
CA ARG A 49 -3.87 2.25 -0.08
C ARG A 49 -2.89 1.08 -0.11
N TYR A 50 -2.64 0.56 1.09
CA TYR A 50 -1.72 -0.56 1.32
C TYR A 50 -2.51 -1.66 2.00
N ALA A 51 -2.76 -2.76 1.30
CA ALA A 51 -3.71 -3.80 1.72
C ALA A 51 -3.08 -5.17 1.94
N HIS A 52 -3.84 -6.07 2.52
CA HIS A 52 -3.49 -7.44 2.90
C HIS A 52 -2.34 -7.50 3.90
N LEU A 53 -2.24 -6.47 4.76
CA LEU A 53 -1.15 -6.35 5.73
C LEU A 53 -1.26 -7.39 6.84
N ASP A 54 -0.11 -7.78 7.38
CA ASP A 54 -0.02 -8.58 8.60
C ASP A 54 -0.06 -7.66 9.82
N GLU A 55 0.98 -6.84 10.00
CA GLU A 55 1.02 -5.86 11.07
C GLU A 55 0.82 -4.45 10.54
N ILE A 56 0.14 -3.62 11.33
CA ILE A 56 0.00 -2.20 11.08
C ILE A 56 0.76 -1.47 12.19
N LYS A 57 1.70 -0.60 11.79
CA LYS A 57 2.63 0.07 12.71
C LYS A 57 2.37 1.57 12.84
N VAL A 58 1.24 2.04 12.37
CA VAL A 58 0.85 3.46 12.42
C VAL A 58 -0.57 3.59 12.93
N VAL A 59 -0.95 4.80 13.32
CA VAL A 59 -2.29 5.10 13.80
C VAL A 59 -2.94 6.17 12.93
N ASN A 60 -4.26 6.21 12.94
CA ASN A 60 -5.03 7.21 12.21
C ASN A 60 -4.62 8.61 12.70
N GLY A 61 -4.40 9.52 11.76
CA GLY A 61 -3.96 10.89 12.05
C GLY A 61 -2.45 11.09 12.08
N GLN A 62 -1.67 10.02 12.05
CA GLN A 62 -0.21 10.11 12.11
C GLN A 62 0.35 10.74 10.84
N HIS A 63 1.26 11.70 11.01
CA HIS A 63 2.02 12.26 9.89
C HIS A 63 3.19 11.33 9.56
N LEU A 64 3.38 11.09 8.27
CA LEU A 64 4.41 10.19 7.76
C LEU A 64 5.43 10.97 6.96
N VAL A 65 6.70 10.70 7.25
CA VAL A 65 7.81 11.20 6.46
C VAL A 65 8.26 10.11 5.48
N LYS A 66 8.98 10.52 4.45
CA LYS A 66 9.55 9.63 3.46
C LYS A 66 10.31 8.48 4.10
N GLY A 67 10.05 7.26 3.63
CA GLY A 67 10.74 6.07 4.10
C GLY A 67 10.22 5.48 5.41
N LYS A 68 9.14 6.03 5.98
CA LYS A 68 8.54 5.49 7.19
C LYS A 68 7.95 4.10 6.93
N ILE A 69 8.30 3.14 7.78
CA ILE A 69 7.69 1.82 7.78
C ILE A 69 6.28 1.95 8.37
N ILE A 70 5.27 1.48 7.65
CA ILE A 70 3.87 1.61 8.06
C ILE A 70 3.23 0.28 8.44
N GLY A 71 3.85 -0.83 8.07
CA GLY A 71 3.35 -2.16 8.38
C GLY A 71 4.20 -3.24 7.73
N THR A 72 3.65 -4.45 7.68
CA THR A 72 4.32 -5.60 7.07
C THR A 72 3.39 -6.33 6.12
N VAL A 73 3.99 -6.96 5.11
CA VAL A 73 3.27 -7.78 4.13
C VAL A 73 2.63 -8.98 4.82
N GLY A 74 1.40 -9.25 4.47
CA GLY A 74 0.66 -10.41 4.93
C GLY A 74 -0.18 -11.02 3.82
N SER A 75 -1.21 -11.74 4.22
CA SER A 75 -2.19 -12.31 3.31
C SER A 75 -3.60 -12.21 3.90
N SER A 76 -3.86 -11.15 4.66
CA SER A 76 -5.16 -10.90 5.28
C SER A 76 -6.22 -10.59 4.23
N GLY A 77 -7.48 -10.74 4.61
CA GLY A 77 -8.61 -10.50 3.71
C GLY A 77 -8.76 -11.58 2.66
N GLY A 78 -9.05 -11.19 1.43
CA GLY A 78 -9.30 -12.08 0.29
C GLY A 78 -8.05 -12.56 -0.43
N SER A 79 -6.87 -12.36 0.14
CA SER A 79 -5.61 -12.74 -0.49
C SER A 79 -5.38 -14.25 -0.45
N ILE A 80 -4.83 -14.80 -1.54
CA ILE A 80 -4.50 -16.22 -1.65
C ILE A 80 -3.02 -16.51 -1.39
N ALA A 81 -2.18 -15.48 -1.33
CA ALA A 81 -0.75 -15.61 -1.08
C ALA A 81 -0.21 -14.30 -0.50
N PRO A 82 0.90 -14.32 0.28
CA PRO A 82 1.48 -13.09 0.81
C PRO A 82 1.87 -12.14 -0.32
N HIS A 83 1.37 -10.92 -0.24
CA HIS A 83 1.68 -9.85 -1.17
C HIS A 83 1.21 -8.52 -0.61
N LEU A 84 1.76 -7.43 -1.14
CA LEU A 84 1.23 -6.10 -0.92
C LEU A 84 0.32 -5.75 -2.10
N HIS A 85 -0.93 -5.42 -1.81
CA HIS A 85 -1.82 -4.81 -2.79
C HIS A 85 -1.77 -3.30 -2.60
N TYR A 86 -1.40 -2.59 -3.65
CA TYR A 86 -1.17 -1.14 -3.61
C TYR A 86 -2.09 -0.45 -4.60
N GLU A 87 -2.81 0.56 -4.12
CA GLU A 87 -3.70 1.37 -4.96
C GLU A 87 -3.35 2.84 -4.83
N VAL A 88 -3.49 3.55 -5.94
CA VAL A 88 -3.51 5.01 -5.95
C VAL A 88 -4.92 5.45 -6.27
N ILE A 89 -5.45 6.35 -5.45
CA ILE A 89 -6.79 6.91 -5.60
C ILE A 89 -6.62 8.41 -5.78
N ARG A 90 -7.17 8.95 -6.85
CA ARG A 90 -7.13 10.38 -7.13
C ARG A 90 -8.55 10.93 -7.23
N ASN A 91 -8.86 11.93 -6.40
CA ASN A 91 -10.18 12.56 -6.38
C ASN A 91 -11.31 11.54 -6.24
N GLY A 92 -11.11 10.53 -5.37
CA GLY A 92 -12.09 9.49 -5.08
C GLY A 92 -12.13 8.33 -6.07
N GLU A 93 -11.32 8.34 -7.12
CA GLU A 93 -11.34 7.28 -8.14
C GLU A 93 -10.01 6.53 -8.20
N PRO A 94 -10.04 5.19 -8.26
CA PRO A 94 -8.82 4.42 -8.49
C PRO A 94 -8.21 4.77 -9.84
N VAL A 95 -6.88 4.91 -9.86
CA VAL A 95 -6.12 5.20 -11.07
C VAL A 95 -5.02 4.17 -11.23
N ASP A 96 -4.44 4.09 -12.43
CA ASP A 96 -3.35 3.16 -12.69
C ASP A 96 -2.10 3.56 -11.90
N PRO A 97 -1.67 2.75 -10.91
CA PRO A 97 -0.51 3.10 -10.09
C PRO A 97 0.77 3.26 -10.89
N ALA A 98 0.95 2.50 -11.96
CA ALA A 98 2.16 2.59 -12.78
C ALA A 98 2.34 3.98 -13.37
N HIS A 99 1.25 4.61 -13.84
CA HIS A 99 1.27 5.96 -14.38
C HIS A 99 1.65 6.98 -13.30
N TYR A 100 1.07 6.85 -12.12
CA TYR A 100 1.28 7.81 -11.02
C TYR A 100 2.57 7.56 -10.24
N LEU A 101 3.13 6.36 -10.29
CA LEU A 101 4.47 6.12 -9.75
C LEU A 101 5.52 6.99 -10.45
N LEU A 102 5.33 7.25 -11.74
CA LEU A 102 6.26 8.09 -12.51
C LEU A 102 6.02 9.59 -12.30
N GLU A 103 4.79 10.00 -12.00
CA GLU A 103 4.41 11.41 -11.87
C GLU A 103 4.37 11.91 -10.42
N GLY A 104 3.87 11.09 -9.50
CA GLY A 104 3.60 11.48 -8.12
C GLY A 104 4.65 11.08 -7.11
N LEU A 105 5.59 10.20 -7.48
CA LEU A 105 6.62 9.70 -6.58
C LEU A 105 8.00 10.13 -7.07
N THR A 106 8.91 10.34 -6.13
CA THR A 106 10.32 10.52 -6.47
C THR A 106 10.91 9.21 -6.98
N SER A 107 12.03 9.29 -7.71
CA SER A 107 12.75 8.10 -8.18
C SER A 107 13.12 7.17 -7.02
N GLU A 108 13.47 7.74 -5.88
CA GLU A 108 13.84 6.98 -4.70
C GLU A 108 12.65 6.24 -4.10
N GLN A 109 11.48 6.88 -4.04
CA GLN A 109 10.25 6.25 -3.57
C GLN A 109 9.81 5.14 -4.51
N HIS A 110 9.92 5.37 -5.80
CA HIS A 110 9.63 4.36 -6.82
C HIS A 110 10.55 3.15 -6.65
N ASN A 111 11.86 3.37 -6.49
CA ASN A 111 12.82 2.29 -6.30
C ASN A 111 12.56 1.52 -5.00
N ALA A 112 12.18 2.20 -3.93
CA ALA A 112 11.83 1.55 -2.66
C ALA A 112 10.63 0.62 -2.83
N LEU A 113 9.62 1.04 -3.59
CA LEU A 113 8.45 0.22 -3.88
C LEU A 113 8.83 -0.98 -4.76
N LEU A 114 9.68 -0.79 -5.75
CA LEU A 114 10.18 -1.87 -6.61
C LEU A 114 11.01 -2.88 -5.83
N ASN A 115 11.84 -2.42 -4.90
CA ASN A 115 12.71 -3.28 -4.10
C ASN A 115 11.95 -4.08 -3.05
N LEU A 116 10.72 -3.68 -2.74
CA LEU A 116 9.90 -4.36 -1.75
C LEU A 116 9.64 -5.83 -2.11
N SER A 117 9.58 -6.16 -3.38
CA SER A 117 9.04 -7.45 -3.79
C SER A 117 9.64 -8.08 -5.03
N GLY A 118 10.54 -7.40 -5.75
CA GLY A 118 10.74 -7.86 -7.10
C GLY A 118 9.37 -7.93 -7.81
N ILE A 119 9.07 -6.96 -8.60
CA ILE A 119 7.73 -6.73 -9.16
C ILE A 119 7.22 -7.93 -9.94
N GLN A 120 6.04 -8.39 -9.59
CA GLN A 120 5.31 -9.35 -10.40
C GLN A 120 3.94 -8.76 -10.73
N ASN A 121 3.62 -8.72 -12.01
CA ASN A 121 2.38 -8.15 -12.52
C ASN A 121 1.24 -9.16 -12.57
N GLN A 122 1.18 -10.08 -11.64
CA GLN A 122 0.07 -11.02 -11.56
C GLN A 122 -0.79 -10.71 -10.35
N SER A 123 -2.10 -10.84 -10.52
CA SER A 123 -3.02 -10.65 -9.41
C SER A 123 -2.89 -11.79 -8.42
N LEU A 124 -2.75 -11.46 -7.15
CA LEU A 124 -2.73 -12.41 -6.03
C LEU A 124 -3.97 -12.28 -5.15
N ASP A 125 -4.91 -11.47 -5.57
CA ASP A 125 -6.16 -11.23 -4.84
C ASP A 125 -7.23 -12.26 -5.13
#